data_d2f45d9c57b27089a455011240c15130
#
_entry.id   d2f45d9c57b27089a455011240c15130
#
_cell.length_a   1.000
_cell.length_b   1.000
_cell.length_c   1.000
_cell.angle_alpha   90.00
_cell.angle_beta   90.00
_cell.angle_gamma   90.00
#
_symmetry.space_group_name_H-M   'P 1'
#
loop_
_entity.id
_entity.type
_entity.pdbx_description
1 polymer ?
#
loop_
_entity_poly.entity_id
_entity_poly.type
_entity_poly.pdbx_seq_one_letter_code
_entity_poly.pdbx_strand_id
1 'polypeptide(L)'
;MCPSIETLSGSPFVETIRIEKGRIHNLPYHNARMNRTRRELFGAREEIDLAGYIHPGPHQERTKCRVEYTREVLQVEYVPYRMRPVHSLRLVTCDEIDYSYKSTDRQCLNDLFAQRGGHDDILIIRDGLLTDTSICNVALWNGTSWITPARPLLCGTMRAYLLDKGLVQAGDIPVEDLPKYTRIRLFNALIGFGEIDEITRIYAVSYTHLRA
;
A
#
# COMPACT_ATOMS: atom_id res chain seq x y z
N MET A 1 -15.80 -11.08 -6.03
CA MET A 1 -16.16 -9.84 -6.74
C MET A 1 -15.74 -8.69 -5.82
N CYS A 2 -14.83 -7.84 -6.26
CA CYS A 2 -14.44 -6.66 -5.46
C CYS A 2 -15.62 -5.69 -5.39
N PRO A 3 -15.86 -5.02 -4.24
CA PRO A 3 -16.95 -4.10 -4.10
C PRO A 3 -16.79 -2.91 -5.07
N SER A 4 -17.86 -2.55 -5.75
CA SER A 4 -17.90 -1.33 -6.57
C SER A 4 -17.86 -0.09 -5.69
N ILE A 5 -17.46 1.07 -6.24
CA ILE A 5 -17.42 2.37 -5.53
C ILE A 5 -18.76 2.69 -4.87
N GLU A 6 -19.88 2.31 -5.46
CA GLU A 6 -21.23 2.50 -4.90
C GLU A 6 -21.45 1.70 -3.60
N THR A 7 -20.85 0.52 -3.45
CA THR A 7 -20.91 -0.29 -2.22
C THR A 7 -20.00 0.23 -1.12
N LEU A 8 -18.97 1.02 -1.45
CA LEU A 8 -18.01 1.57 -0.48
C LEU A 8 -18.57 2.76 0.32
N SER A 9 -19.66 3.39 -0.11
CA SER A 9 -20.23 4.57 0.59
C SER A 9 -20.73 4.29 2.01
N GLY A 10 -20.86 3.02 2.41
CA GLY A 10 -21.27 2.61 3.75
C GLY A 10 -20.14 2.11 4.66
N SER A 11 -18.96 1.83 4.11
CA SER A 11 -17.83 1.32 4.89
C SER A 11 -16.87 2.45 5.25
N PRO A 12 -16.28 2.44 6.46
CA PRO A 12 -15.28 3.43 6.82
C PRO A 12 -13.96 3.20 6.04
N PHE A 13 -13.20 4.27 5.92
CA PHE A 13 -11.83 4.29 5.39
C PHE A 13 -10.84 4.42 6.52
N VAL A 14 -9.57 4.18 6.23
CA VAL A 14 -8.54 4.17 7.27
C VAL A 14 -7.28 4.86 6.81
N GLU A 15 -6.73 5.72 7.67
CA GLU A 15 -5.33 6.09 7.62
C GLU A 15 -4.54 5.22 8.61
N THR A 16 -3.37 4.76 8.17
CA THR A 16 -2.43 4.00 8.99
C THR A 16 -1.13 4.76 9.01
N ILE A 17 -0.81 5.36 10.15
CA ILE A 17 0.22 6.39 10.29
C ILE A 17 1.31 5.88 11.23
N ARG A 18 2.58 6.08 10.84
CA ARG A 18 3.71 5.80 11.72
C ARG A 18 3.90 6.91 12.71
N ILE A 19 3.93 6.54 14.00
CA ILE A 19 4.44 7.38 15.08
C ILE A 19 5.69 6.71 15.61
N GLU A 20 6.74 7.48 15.81
CA GLU A 20 7.99 7.01 16.40
C GLU A 20 8.73 8.19 17.02
N LYS A 21 9.32 8.00 18.20
CA LYS A 21 10.03 9.06 18.94
C LYS A 21 9.16 10.31 19.15
N GLY A 22 7.88 10.12 19.44
CA GLY A 22 6.93 11.19 19.64
C GLY A 22 6.60 12.01 18.38
N ARG A 23 6.90 11.52 17.17
CA ARG A 23 6.68 12.24 15.91
C ARG A 23 5.74 11.49 15.00
N ILE A 24 4.86 12.21 14.32
CA ILE A 24 4.01 11.70 13.26
C ILE A 24 4.78 11.77 11.93
N HIS A 25 4.89 10.66 11.24
CA HIS A 25 5.58 10.59 9.95
C HIS A 25 4.61 10.83 8.79
N ASN A 26 5.06 11.60 7.78
CA ASN A 26 4.34 11.83 6.52
C ASN A 26 2.91 12.40 6.67
N LEU A 27 2.65 13.12 7.76
CA LEU A 27 1.31 13.66 8.05
C LEU A 27 0.67 14.44 6.89
N PRO A 28 1.37 15.34 6.17
CA PRO A 28 0.76 16.05 5.04
C PRO A 28 0.21 15.15 3.95
N TYR A 29 0.89 14.03 3.65
CA TYR A 29 0.43 13.06 2.66
C TYR A 29 -0.78 12.25 3.15
N HIS A 30 -0.87 11.98 4.45
CA HIS A 30 -2.02 11.37 5.08
C HIS A 30 -3.23 12.30 5.04
N ASN A 31 -3.06 13.56 5.41
CA ASN A 31 -4.10 14.58 5.32
C ASN A 31 -4.61 14.72 3.88
N ALA A 32 -3.70 14.82 2.91
CA ALA A 32 -4.06 14.96 1.50
C ALA A 32 -4.89 13.76 1.01
N ARG A 33 -4.48 12.50 1.33
CA ARG A 33 -5.20 11.31 0.91
C ARG A 33 -6.57 11.20 1.59
N MET A 34 -6.63 11.38 2.89
CA MET A 34 -7.88 11.35 3.65
C MET A 34 -8.87 12.41 3.12
N ASN A 35 -8.44 13.65 2.98
CA ASN A 35 -9.30 14.73 2.51
C ASN A 35 -9.74 14.55 1.06
N ARG A 36 -8.90 13.96 0.20
CA ARG A 36 -9.31 13.54 -1.15
C ARG A 36 -10.43 12.51 -1.08
N THR A 37 -10.27 11.43 -0.30
CA THR A 37 -11.30 10.40 -0.12
C THR A 37 -12.60 11.00 0.42
N ARG A 38 -12.50 11.89 1.40
CA ARG A 38 -13.67 12.58 1.99
C ARG A 38 -14.42 13.44 0.97
N ARG A 39 -13.71 14.15 0.11
CA ARG A 39 -14.33 14.94 -0.98
C ARG A 39 -15.00 14.06 -2.01
N GLU A 40 -14.29 13.05 -2.50
CA GLU A 40 -14.73 12.23 -3.63
C GLU A 40 -15.90 11.31 -3.25
N LEU A 41 -15.88 10.71 -2.05
CA LEU A 41 -16.88 9.72 -1.65
C LEU A 41 -17.97 10.26 -0.74
N PHE A 42 -17.70 11.30 0.03
CA PHE A 42 -18.64 11.83 1.04
C PHE A 42 -19.04 13.29 0.77
N GLY A 43 -18.55 13.91 -0.29
CA GLY A 43 -18.88 15.30 -0.61
C GLY A 43 -18.43 16.31 0.45
N ALA A 44 -17.44 15.95 1.29
CA ALA A 44 -16.94 16.84 2.34
C ALA A 44 -16.18 18.03 1.71
N ARG A 45 -16.52 19.24 2.12
CA ARG A 45 -15.88 20.48 1.59
C ARG A 45 -14.77 20.98 2.51
N GLU A 46 -14.90 20.77 3.82
CA GLU A 46 -13.94 21.18 4.82
C GLU A 46 -12.83 20.14 4.96
N GLU A 47 -11.60 20.62 5.06
CA GLU A 47 -10.45 19.74 5.31
C GLU A 47 -10.29 19.48 6.79
N ILE A 48 -9.89 18.25 7.13
CA ILE A 48 -9.48 17.85 8.46
C ILE A 48 -7.97 17.76 8.51
N ASP A 49 -7.36 18.35 9.54
CA ASP A 49 -5.96 18.10 9.88
C ASP A 49 -5.90 17.04 10.99
N LEU A 50 -5.31 15.90 10.67
CA LEU A 50 -5.13 14.78 11.60
C LEU A 50 -4.24 15.13 12.79
N ALA A 51 -3.44 16.22 12.74
CA ALA A 51 -2.69 16.69 13.89
C ALA A 51 -3.59 17.00 15.11
N GLY A 52 -4.82 17.43 14.86
CA GLY A 52 -5.80 17.71 15.93
C GLY A 52 -6.40 16.45 16.59
N TYR A 53 -6.17 15.28 16.02
CA TYR A 53 -6.74 13.99 16.47
C TYR A 53 -5.70 13.02 17.02
N ILE A 54 -4.41 13.22 16.67
CA ILE A 54 -3.34 12.28 16.98
C ILE A 54 -2.47 12.81 18.10
N HIS A 55 -2.23 11.99 19.12
CA HIS A 55 -1.39 12.33 20.28
C HIS A 55 -0.06 11.54 20.25
N PRO A 56 0.99 12.04 19.58
CA PRO A 56 2.22 11.27 19.35
C PRO A 56 3.12 11.17 20.59
N GLY A 57 3.03 12.08 21.55
CA GLY A 57 3.98 12.24 22.65
C GLY A 57 4.33 10.97 23.44
N PRO A 58 3.36 10.12 23.85
CA PRO A 58 3.64 8.90 24.61
C PRO A 58 4.36 7.81 23.81
N HIS A 59 4.37 7.89 22.47
CA HIS A 59 4.81 6.79 21.59
C HIS A 59 6.27 6.97 21.16
N GLN A 60 7.20 6.38 21.92
CA GLN A 60 8.63 6.45 21.64
C GLN A 60 9.08 5.40 20.62
N GLU A 61 8.53 4.19 20.69
CA GLU A 61 8.77 3.12 19.74
C GLU A 61 7.82 3.22 18.54
N ARG A 62 8.16 2.49 17.45
CA ARG A 62 7.31 2.48 16.26
C ARG A 62 5.92 1.99 16.61
N THR A 63 4.98 2.88 16.45
CA THR A 63 3.56 2.69 16.75
C THR A 63 2.74 2.89 15.48
N LYS A 64 1.80 1.98 15.25
CA LYS A 64 0.76 2.11 14.24
C LYS A 64 -0.39 2.93 14.84
N CYS A 65 -0.54 4.16 14.40
CA CYS A 65 -1.72 4.96 14.64
C CYS A 65 -2.73 4.66 13.50
N ARG A 66 -3.89 4.15 13.86
CA ARG A 66 -4.96 3.82 12.95
C ARG A 66 -6.09 4.82 13.15
N VAL A 67 -6.42 5.58 12.11
CA VAL A 67 -7.51 6.55 12.13
C VAL A 67 -8.59 6.06 11.18
N GLU A 68 -9.74 5.69 11.72
CA GLU A 68 -10.92 5.37 10.93
C GLU A 68 -11.76 6.61 10.69
N TYR A 69 -12.28 6.74 9.47
CA TYR A 69 -13.08 7.90 9.09
C TYR A 69 -14.11 7.57 8.00
N THR A 70 -15.12 8.39 7.95
CA THR A 70 -16.05 8.57 6.83
C THR A 70 -16.00 10.05 6.43
N ARG A 71 -17.12 10.76 6.53
CA ARG A 71 -17.13 12.22 6.44
C ARG A 71 -16.35 12.86 7.59
N GLU A 72 -16.40 12.26 8.79
CA GLU A 72 -15.70 12.68 10.00
C GLU A 72 -14.76 11.59 10.49
N VAL A 73 -13.83 11.95 11.37
CA VAL A 73 -13.01 10.99 12.09
C VAL A 73 -13.89 10.25 13.10
N LEU A 74 -13.86 8.93 13.03
CA LEU A 74 -14.66 8.05 13.88
C LEU A 74 -13.88 7.55 15.10
N GLN A 75 -12.63 7.13 14.86
CA GLN A 75 -11.82 6.48 15.89
C GLN A 75 -10.33 6.66 15.61
N VAL A 76 -9.55 6.78 16.68
CA VAL A 76 -8.07 6.76 16.63
C VAL A 76 -7.56 5.70 17.59
N GLU A 77 -6.77 4.77 17.08
CA GLU A 77 -6.18 3.67 17.84
C GLU A 77 -4.66 3.67 17.70
N TYR A 78 -3.98 3.22 18.76
CA TYR A 78 -2.52 3.10 18.78
C TYR A 78 -2.12 1.67 19.13
N VAL A 79 -1.30 1.05 18.28
CA VAL A 79 -0.82 -0.31 18.50
C VAL A 79 0.68 -0.36 18.24
N PRO A 80 1.49 -0.94 19.12
CA PRO A 80 2.90 -1.20 18.84
C PRO A 80 3.06 -1.92 17.51
N TYR A 81 3.99 -1.49 16.68
CA TYR A 81 4.18 -2.07 15.35
C TYR A 81 5.48 -2.86 15.29
N ARG A 82 5.36 -4.12 14.87
CA ARG A 82 6.49 -4.97 14.52
C ARG A 82 6.40 -5.32 13.03
N MET A 83 7.47 -5.03 12.31
CA MET A 83 7.58 -5.35 10.90
C MET A 83 7.69 -6.88 10.73
N ARG A 84 6.89 -7.43 9.85
CA ARG A 84 7.01 -8.82 9.43
C ARG A 84 8.07 -8.90 8.32
N PRO A 85 9.06 -9.80 8.40
CA PRO A 85 9.99 -10.01 7.31
C PRO A 85 9.26 -10.56 6.08
N VAL A 86 9.74 -10.18 4.90
CA VAL A 86 9.24 -10.68 3.60
C VAL A 86 10.47 -10.99 2.74
N HIS A 87 10.68 -12.26 2.40
CA HIS A 87 11.79 -12.74 1.59
C HIS A 87 11.35 -13.34 0.26
N SER A 88 10.06 -13.65 0.13
CA SER A 88 9.50 -14.30 -1.04
C SER A 88 8.13 -13.72 -1.41
N LEU A 89 7.91 -13.55 -2.73
CA LEU A 89 6.65 -13.08 -3.28
C LEU A 89 6.12 -14.06 -4.32
N ARG A 90 4.82 -14.32 -4.30
CA ARG A 90 4.12 -15.02 -5.37
C ARG A 90 3.43 -14.01 -6.27
N LEU A 91 3.60 -14.16 -7.59
CA LEU A 91 2.84 -13.38 -8.57
C LEU A 91 1.39 -13.88 -8.60
N VAL A 92 0.44 -12.97 -8.49
CA VAL A 92 -1.00 -13.27 -8.54
C VAL A 92 -1.67 -12.27 -9.45
N THR A 93 -2.37 -12.75 -10.48
CA THR A 93 -3.10 -11.88 -11.43
C THR A 93 -4.53 -11.67 -10.96
N CYS A 94 -4.95 -10.42 -10.98
CA CYS A 94 -6.35 -10.03 -10.75
C CYS A 94 -6.62 -8.68 -11.44
N ASP A 95 -7.22 -8.73 -12.64
CA ASP A 95 -7.48 -7.53 -13.43
C ASP A 95 -8.68 -6.74 -12.89
N GLU A 96 -9.56 -7.39 -12.16
CA GLU A 96 -10.79 -6.80 -11.61
C GLU A 96 -10.59 -6.14 -10.23
N ILE A 97 -9.36 -6.18 -9.67
CA ILE A 97 -9.16 -5.62 -8.33
C ILE A 97 -9.24 -4.10 -8.35
N ASP A 98 -10.08 -3.54 -7.49
CA ASP A 98 -10.10 -2.12 -7.15
C ASP A 98 -9.83 -1.92 -5.66
N TYR A 99 -8.76 -1.22 -5.35
CA TYR A 99 -8.42 -0.76 -4.00
C TYR A 99 -7.87 0.67 -4.04
N SER A 100 -8.48 1.51 -4.90
CA SER A 100 -8.06 2.91 -5.14
C SER A 100 -8.18 3.76 -3.89
N TYR A 101 -9.08 3.41 -2.99
CA TYR A 101 -9.27 4.01 -1.68
C TYR A 101 -8.89 3.03 -0.57
N LYS A 102 -8.32 3.54 0.51
CA LYS A 102 -7.90 2.72 1.66
C LYS A 102 -9.09 2.34 2.53
N SER A 103 -9.94 1.45 2.02
CA SER A 103 -11.10 0.92 2.73
C SER A 103 -10.69 0.03 3.91
N THR A 104 -11.53 -0.02 4.95
CA THR A 104 -11.45 -1.03 6.00
C THR A 104 -11.88 -2.41 5.49
N ASP A 105 -12.73 -2.46 4.47
CA ASP A 105 -13.02 -3.71 3.75
C ASP A 105 -11.83 -4.10 2.89
N ARG A 106 -11.20 -5.20 3.26
CA ARG A 106 -10.02 -5.77 2.60
C ARG A 106 -10.26 -7.19 2.10
N GLN A 107 -11.52 -7.61 1.99
CA GLN A 107 -11.80 -9.01 1.67
C GLN A 107 -11.12 -9.44 0.37
N CYS A 108 -11.22 -8.64 -0.68
CA CYS A 108 -10.58 -8.92 -1.96
C CYS A 108 -9.04 -9.08 -1.85
N LEU A 109 -8.37 -8.17 -1.14
CA LEU A 109 -6.93 -8.29 -0.89
C LEU A 109 -6.56 -9.50 -0.02
N ASN A 110 -7.42 -9.86 0.94
CA ASN A 110 -7.21 -11.03 1.80
C ASN A 110 -7.38 -12.33 1.00
N ASP A 111 -8.33 -12.38 0.08
CA ASP A 111 -8.54 -13.54 -0.81
C ASP A 111 -7.37 -13.73 -1.78
N LEU A 112 -6.81 -12.63 -2.30
CA LEU A 112 -5.58 -12.69 -3.10
C LEU A 112 -4.38 -13.11 -2.24
N PHE A 113 -4.24 -12.56 -1.05
CA PHE A 113 -3.17 -12.93 -0.12
C PHE A 113 -3.24 -14.41 0.30
N ALA A 114 -4.44 -14.99 0.40
CA ALA A 114 -4.60 -16.41 0.69
C ALA A 114 -3.97 -17.31 -0.40
N GLN A 115 -3.84 -16.80 -1.64
CA GLN A 115 -3.22 -17.51 -2.75
C GLN A 115 -1.68 -17.52 -2.70
N ARG A 116 -1.05 -16.90 -1.71
CA ARG A 116 0.42 -16.83 -1.61
C ARG A 116 1.09 -18.22 -1.51
N GLY A 117 0.35 -19.26 -1.08
CA GLY A 117 0.91 -20.60 -0.83
C GLY A 117 1.95 -20.53 0.28
N GLY A 118 3.14 -21.09 0.03
CA GLY A 118 4.27 -21.09 0.98
C GLY A 118 5.13 -19.81 0.95
N HIS A 119 4.71 -18.76 0.23
CA HIS A 119 5.45 -17.49 0.15
C HIS A 119 5.01 -16.50 1.24
N ASP A 120 5.85 -15.51 1.53
CA ASP A 120 5.59 -14.54 2.60
C ASP A 120 4.50 -13.55 2.23
N ASP A 121 4.44 -13.12 0.95
CA ASP A 121 3.42 -12.21 0.44
C ASP A 121 3.16 -12.48 -1.05
N ILE A 122 2.30 -11.69 -1.64
CA ILE A 122 1.98 -11.68 -3.07
C ILE A 122 2.49 -10.40 -3.72
N LEU A 123 2.73 -10.46 -5.04
CA LEU A 123 2.88 -9.29 -5.90
C LEU A 123 1.77 -9.36 -6.95
N ILE A 124 0.89 -8.37 -6.93
CA ILE A 124 -0.34 -8.39 -7.69
C ILE A 124 -0.08 -7.82 -9.09
N ILE A 125 -0.57 -8.53 -10.10
CA ILE A 125 -0.57 -8.13 -11.50
C ILE A 125 -1.98 -7.73 -11.87
N ARG A 126 -2.12 -6.55 -12.49
CA ARG A 126 -3.37 -6.07 -13.09
C ARG A 126 -3.10 -5.58 -14.51
N ASP A 127 -3.86 -6.06 -15.46
CA ASP A 127 -3.72 -5.75 -16.90
C ASP A 127 -2.28 -6.00 -17.41
N GLY A 128 -1.65 -7.09 -16.98
CA GLY A 128 -0.28 -7.46 -17.32
C GLY A 128 0.82 -6.61 -16.63
N LEU A 129 0.47 -5.67 -15.78
CA LEU A 129 1.40 -4.77 -15.08
C LEU A 129 1.52 -5.11 -13.60
N LEU A 130 2.72 -4.99 -13.06
CA LEU A 130 2.93 -5.06 -11.62
C LEU A 130 2.27 -3.87 -10.92
N THR A 131 1.68 -4.13 -9.76
CA THR A 131 1.03 -3.11 -8.93
C THR A 131 1.62 -3.08 -7.52
N ASP A 132 0.94 -3.66 -6.54
CA ASP A 132 1.28 -3.64 -5.12
C ASP A 132 1.39 -5.06 -4.57
N THR A 133 1.91 -5.21 -3.35
CA THR A 133 1.73 -6.42 -2.54
C THR A 133 0.40 -6.34 -1.78
N SER A 134 0.15 -7.30 -0.88
CA SER A 134 -1.06 -7.28 -0.05
C SER A 134 -1.15 -6.03 0.85
N ILE A 135 -0.01 -5.42 1.23
CA ILE A 135 0.04 -4.28 2.16
C ILE A 135 1.05 -3.19 1.79
N CYS A 136 1.91 -3.39 0.79
CA CYS A 136 2.99 -2.48 0.44
C CYS A 136 2.91 -2.03 -1.01
N ASN A 137 3.29 -0.78 -1.27
CA ASN A 137 3.78 -0.40 -2.59
C ASN A 137 5.17 -1.02 -2.81
N VAL A 138 5.57 -1.10 -4.08
CA VAL A 138 6.86 -1.66 -4.47
C VAL A 138 7.67 -0.65 -5.28
N ALA A 139 9.00 -0.81 -5.27
CA ALA A 139 9.87 -0.21 -6.26
C ALA A 139 10.93 -1.24 -6.69
N LEU A 140 11.21 -1.26 -7.98
CA LEU A 140 12.15 -2.16 -8.62
C LEU A 140 13.34 -1.39 -9.18
N TRP A 141 14.56 -1.92 -9.00
CA TRP A 141 15.80 -1.29 -9.46
C TRP A 141 16.16 -1.77 -10.87
N ASN A 142 16.23 -0.83 -11.81
CA ASN A 142 16.53 -1.12 -13.22
C ASN A 142 18.02 -0.97 -13.58
N GLY A 143 18.90 -0.82 -12.58
CA GLY A 143 20.32 -0.57 -12.78
C GLY A 143 20.74 0.90 -12.60
N THR A 144 19.80 1.85 -12.75
CA THR A 144 20.06 3.30 -12.66
C THR A 144 19.12 4.02 -11.70
N SER A 145 17.87 3.59 -11.59
CA SER A 145 16.87 4.23 -10.75
C SER A 145 15.87 3.22 -10.18
N TRP A 146 15.18 3.63 -9.12
CA TRP A 146 14.06 2.88 -8.55
C TRP A 146 12.78 3.26 -9.26
N ILE A 147 12.12 2.27 -9.88
CA ILE A 147 10.85 2.45 -10.58
C ILE A 147 9.73 1.88 -9.71
N THR A 148 8.71 2.69 -9.41
CA THR A 148 7.47 2.26 -8.75
C THR A 148 6.34 2.22 -9.77
N PRO A 149 5.41 1.26 -9.70
CA PRO A 149 4.30 1.19 -10.63
C PRO A 149 3.59 2.53 -10.80
N ALA A 150 3.38 2.97 -12.04
CA ALA A 150 2.66 4.21 -12.34
C ALA A 150 1.19 4.11 -11.93
N ARG A 151 0.64 2.90 -12.02
CA ARG A 151 -0.75 2.57 -11.68
C ARG A 151 -0.82 1.57 -10.50
N PRO A 152 -0.44 2.00 -9.26
CA PRO A 152 -0.57 1.13 -8.10
C PRO A 152 -2.04 0.83 -7.78
N LEU A 153 -2.32 -0.18 -6.98
CA LEU A 153 -3.67 -0.38 -6.44
C LEU A 153 -4.05 0.73 -5.49
N LEU A 154 -3.10 1.12 -4.62
CA LEU A 154 -3.30 2.21 -3.67
C LEU A 154 -2.20 3.27 -3.85
N CYS A 155 -2.59 4.53 -4.00
CA CYS A 155 -1.65 5.66 -3.92
C CYS A 155 -1.18 5.83 -2.47
N GLY A 156 -0.12 5.09 -2.10
CA GLY A 156 0.42 5.08 -0.74
C GLY A 156 1.07 6.41 -0.35
N THR A 157 0.97 6.78 0.93
CA THR A 157 1.53 8.05 1.44
C THR A 157 3.06 8.06 1.44
N MET A 158 3.71 6.93 1.73
CA MET A 158 5.16 6.78 1.57
C MET A 158 5.56 6.87 0.09
N ARG A 159 4.78 6.25 -0.82
CA ARG A 159 5.02 6.37 -2.26
C ARG A 159 4.94 7.83 -2.72
N ALA A 160 3.93 8.57 -2.29
CA ALA A 160 3.78 9.98 -2.61
C ALA A 160 4.99 10.79 -2.12
N TYR A 161 5.44 10.57 -0.89
CA TYR A 161 6.65 11.18 -0.35
C TYR A 161 7.90 10.85 -1.18
N LEU A 162 8.10 9.58 -1.56
CA LEU A 162 9.29 9.17 -2.32
C LEU A 162 9.31 9.77 -3.73
N LEU A 163 8.16 9.89 -4.38
CA LEU A 163 8.00 10.56 -5.67
C LEU A 163 8.31 12.06 -5.56
N ASP A 164 7.75 12.72 -4.55
CA ASP A 164 7.99 14.15 -4.28
C ASP A 164 9.48 14.45 -4.02
N LYS A 165 10.18 13.54 -3.35
CA LYS A 165 11.63 13.65 -3.11
C LYS A 165 12.52 13.16 -4.26
N GLY A 166 11.93 12.70 -5.36
CA GLY A 166 12.69 12.16 -6.50
C GLY A 166 13.49 10.88 -6.18
N LEU A 167 13.13 10.18 -5.10
CA LEU A 167 13.80 8.94 -4.67
C LEU A 167 13.33 7.71 -5.47
N VAL A 168 12.16 7.80 -6.08
CA VAL A 168 11.63 6.82 -7.02
C VAL A 168 10.99 7.54 -8.20
N GLN A 169 10.87 6.86 -9.34
CA GLN A 169 10.19 7.33 -10.54
C GLN A 169 8.98 6.45 -10.81
N ALA A 170 7.87 7.05 -11.23
CA ALA A 170 6.70 6.27 -11.65
C ALA A 170 6.89 5.75 -13.08
N GLY A 171 6.60 4.47 -13.30
CA GLY A 171 6.66 3.84 -14.61
C GLY A 171 5.79 2.58 -14.66
N ASP A 172 5.30 2.25 -15.83
CA ASP A 172 4.64 0.97 -16.05
C ASP A 172 5.70 -0.15 -16.02
N ILE A 173 5.39 -1.23 -15.33
CA ILE A 173 6.28 -2.38 -15.17
C ILE A 173 5.54 -3.62 -15.67
N PRO A 174 5.68 -3.97 -16.94
CA PRO A 174 5.15 -5.21 -17.48
C PRO A 174 5.70 -6.43 -16.73
N VAL A 175 4.89 -7.42 -16.48
CA VAL A 175 5.31 -8.62 -15.74
C VAL A 175 6.44 -9.37 -16.45
N GLU A 176 6.46 -9.37 -17.78
CA GLU A 176 7.52 -9.95 -18.62
C GLU A 176 8.86 -9.21 -18.47
N ASP A 177 8.84 -7.96 -18.04
CA ASP A 177 10.04 -7.16 -17.83
C ASP A 177 10.67 -7.37 -16.44
N LEU A 178 10.01 -8.12 -15.55
CA LEU A 178 10.50 -8.40 -14.20
C LEU A 178 11.97 -8.91 -14.17
N PRO A 179 12.42 -9.78 -15.09
CA PRO A 179 13.82 -10.23 -15.13
C PRO A 179 14.86 -9.12 -15.42
N LYS A 180 14.44 -7.96 -15.91
CA LYS A 180 15.31 -6.81 -16.17
C LYS A 180 15.66 -6.04 -14.88
N TYR A 181 14.93 -6.26 -13.80
CA TYR A 181 15.12 -5.62 -12.52
C TYR A 181 15.92 -6.52 -11.58
N THR A 182 16.90 -5.94 -10.91
CA THR A 182 17.86 -6.68 -10.08
C THR A 182 17.54 -6.65 -8.60
N ARG A 183 16.70 -5.71 -8.15
CA ARG A 183 16.31 -5.56 -6.73
C ARG A 183 14.86 -5.11 -6.65
N ILE A 184 14.18 -5.45 -5.55
CA ILE A 184 12.85 -4.97 -5.23
C ILE A 184 12.83 -4.49 -3.77
N ARG A 185 12.14 -3.39 -3.51
CA ARG A 185 11.87 -2.85 -2.17
C ARG A 185 10.38 -2.79 -1.92
N LEU A 186 9.99 -3.21 -0.72
CA LEU A 186 8.62 -3.05 -0.24
C LEU A 186 8.58 -1.92 0.77
N PHE A 187 7.56 -1.09 0.70
CA PHE A 187 7.41 0.03 1.62
C PHE A 187 5.94 0.45 1.76
N ASN A 188 5.60 0.99 2.92
CA ASN A 188 4.31 1.60 3.19
C ASN A 188 4.49 2.68 4.27
N ALA A 189 3.41 3.24 4.80
CA ALA A 189 3.50 4.28 5.83
C ALA A 189 4.24 3.85 7.10
N LEU A 190 4.24 2.54 7.44
CA LEU A 190 4.89 1.97 8.62
C LEU A 190 6.28 1.40 8.33
N ILE A 191 6.58 1.10 7.07
CA ILE A 191 7.80 0.46 6.60
C ILE A 191 8.53 1.44 5.70
N GLY A 192 9.72 1.86 6.10
CA GLY A 192 10.54 2.82 5.35
C GLY A 192 11.14 2.22 4.08
N PHE A 193 11.55 3.09 3.17
CA PHE A 193 12.18 2.71 1.93
C PHE A 193 13.58 2.11 2.18
N GLY A 194 13.73 0.80 1.95
CA GLY A 194 14.96 0.05 2.20
C GLY A 194 14.95 -0.75 3.51
N GLU A 195 13.88 -0.73 4.29
CA GLU A 195 13.73 -1.63 5.45
C GLU A 195 13.36 -3.07 5.03
N ILE A 196 12.77 -3.23 3.85
CA ILE A 196 12.57 -4.53 3.18
C ILE A 196 13.15 -4.39 1.77
N ASP A 197 14.33 -4.93 1.54
CA ASP A 197 15.02 -4.91 0.23
C ASP A 197 15.74 -6.23 -0.10
N GLU A 198 15.60 -7.25 0.75
CA GLU A 198 16.19 -8.59 0.59
C GLU A 198 15.19 -9.61 0.06
N ILE A 199 14.40 -9.23 -0.95
CA ILE A 199 13.50 -10.19 -1.59
C ILE A 199 14.32 -10.98 -2.59
N THR A 200 14.70 -12.20 -2.20
CA THR A 200 15.58 -13.07 -2.98
C THR A 200 14.83 -13.90 -4.01
N ARG A 201 13.49 -14.01 -3.92
CA ARG A 201 12.71 -14.93 -4.75
C ARG A 201 11.35 -14.36 -5.10
N ILE A 202 11.12 -14.14 -6.39
CA ILE A 202 9.80 -13.85 -6.96
C ILE A 202 9.40 -15.04 -7.81
N TYR A 203 8.24 -15.63 -7.53
CA TYR A 203 7.77 -16.83 -8.19
C TYR A 203 6.56 -16.53 -9.08
N ALA A 204 6.71 -16.78 -10.37
CA ALA A 204 5.58 -16.88 -11.29
C ALA A 204 4.78 -18.15 -10.98
N VAL A 205 3.46 -18.09 -11.12
CA VAL A 205 2.66 -19.31 -11.25
C VAL A 205 3.07 -19.94 -12.57
N SER A 206 3.69 -21.13 -12.53
CA SER A 206 3.93 -21.89 -13.76
C SER A 206 2.56 -22.26 -14.34
N TYR A 207 2.21 -21.63 -15.44
CA TYR A 207 1.08 -22.04 -16.31
C TYR A 207 1.43 -23.34 -17.04
N THR A 208 1.57 -24.45 -16.31
CA THR A 208 1.86 -25.75 -16.90
C THR A 208 0.64 -26.65 -17.02
N HIS A 209 -0.58 -26.14 -16.96
CA HIS A 209 -1.77 -26.93 -17.29
C HIS A 209 -2.88 -26.06 -17.88
N LEU A 210 -2.74 -25.64 -19.13
CA LEU A 210 -3.87 -25.32 -20.01
C LEU A 210 -3.43 -25.41 -21.48
N ARG A 211 -3.07 -26.64 -21.91
CA ARG A 211 -3.17 -27.09 -23.30
C ARG A 211 -3.51 -28.59 -23.24
N ALA A 212 -4.75 -28.86 -23.26
CA ALA A 212 -5.32 -30.12 -23.77
C ALA A 212 -6.62 -29.77 -24.49
#